data_93c4e9b58f042b5ddaa2c942183760a6
#
_entry.id   93c4e9b58f042b5ddaa2c942183760a6
#
_cell.length_a   1.000
_cell.length_b   1.000
_cell.length_c   1.000
_cell.angle_alpha   90.00
_cell.angle_beta   90.00
_cell.angle_gamma   90.00
#
_symmetry.space_group_name_H-M   'P 1'
#
loop_
_entity.id
_entity.type
_entity.pdbx_description
1 polymer ?
#
loop_
_entity_poly.entity_id
_entity_poly.type
_entity_poly.pdbx_seq_one_letter_code
_entity_poly.pdbx_strand_id
1 'polypeptide(L)'
;MLLILFISGMIGGYIYFLGRDKVPINKEPFGKEEVPQEADLSNVRIYYPLRDSLLMEERRVKRQPSTPLMASAIIEEFLKGPLMKTGSVIPGGTRLLNVFIGKDGILYIDLSDDVRRNFQGDGLAELLFLKGIYESIISNLSGIEDVKILVEGKEIESFGGHMSILYPLKNTVSVTLNKGMKDEEEVVKRKGDSGSSNGQ
;
A
#
# COMPACT_ATOMS: atom_id res chain seq x y z
N MET A 1 47.27 -40.81 49.00
CA MET A 1 46.73 -41.34 47.73
C MET A 1 45.49 -40.59 47.25
N LEU A 2 44.52 -40.27 48.10
CA LEU A 2 43.28 -39.55 47.73
C LEU A 2 43.53 -38.13 47.19
N LEU A 3 44.51 -37.38 47.70
CA LEU A 3 44.81 -36.00 47.26
C LEU A 3 45.36 -35.96 45.83
N ILE A 4 46.11 -36.96 45.39
CA ILE A 4 46.70 -37.04 44.04
C ILE A 4 45.61 -37.28 42.99
N LEU A 5 44.61 -38.13 43.35
CA LEU A 5 43.44 -38.38 42.44
C LEU A 5 42.56 -37.14 42.28
N PHE A 6 42.41 -36.35 43.33
CA PHE A 6 41.64 -35.11 43.26
C PHE A 6 42.30 -34.03 42.37
N ILE A 7 43.64 -33.88 42.50
CA ILE A 7 44.40 -32.94 41.67
C ILE A 7 44.42 -33.38 40.20
N SER A 8 44.55 -34.66 39.89
CA SER A 8 44.53 -35.15 38.52
C SER A 8 43.14 -34.96 37.88
N GLY A 9 42.06 -35.12 38.65
CA GLY A 9 40.70 -34.84 38.21
C GLY A 9 40.43 -33.38 37.86
N MET A 10 40.95 -32.45 38.71
CA MET A 10 40.85 -31.02 38.44
C MET A 10 41.63 -30.60 37.18
N ILE A 11 42.84 -31.11 37.00
CA ILE A 11 43.66 -30.80 35.82
C ILE A 11 43.02 -31.36 34.54
N GLY A 12 42.52 -32.59 34.58
CA GLY A 12 41.80 -33.21 33.45
C GLY A 12 40.52 -32.45 33.08
N GLY A 13 39.74 -32.04 34.08
CA GLY A 13 38.55 -31.21 33.89
C GLY A 13 38.86 -29.83 33.29
N TYR A 14 39.93 -29.20 33.75
CA TYR A 14 40.37 -27.91 33.25
C TYR A 14 40.86 -27.97 31.78
N ILE A 15 41.62 -28.99 31.44
CA ILE A 15 42.06 -29.22 30.04
C ILE A 15 40.88 -29.55 29.14
N TYR A 16 39.93 -30.34 29.60
CA TYR A 16 38.69 -30.63 28.85
C TYR A 16 37.85 -29.38 28.63
N PHE A 17 37.75 -28.50 29.64
CA PHE A 17 37.03 -27.23 29.53
C PHE A 17 37.72 -26.27 28.57
N LEU A 18 39.05 -26.12 28.59
CA LEU A 18 39.82 -25.31 27.66
C LEU A 18 39.78 -25.82 26.20
N GLY A 19 39.57 -27.12 26.00
CA GLY A 19 39.44 -27.72 24.69
C GLY A 19 38.06 -27.56 24.05
N ARG A 20 37.06 -27.14 24.82
CA ARG A 20 35.68 -27.06 24.39
C ARG A 20 35.28 -25.77 23.66
N ASP A 21 36.11 -24.72 23.77
CA ASP A 21 35.81 -23.40 23.24
C ASP A 21 36.28 -23.18 21.79
N LYS A 22 36.60 -24.24 21.08
CA LYS A 22 36.78 -24.19 19.60
C LYS A 22 35.61 -24.81 18.89
N VAL A 23 34.37 -24.34 19.18
CA VAL A 23 33.35 -24.39 18.15
C VAL A 23 33.81 -23.38 17.10
N PRO A 24 34.14 -23.80 15.86
CA PRO A 24 34.36 -22.85 14.81
C PRO A 24 33.04 -22.08 14.67
N ILE A 25 33.03 -20.82 15.12
CA ILE A 25 32.01 -19.88 14.69
C ILE A 25 32.23 -19.81 13.19
N ASN A 26 31.49 -20.61 12.46
CA ASN A 26 31.32 -20.39 11.03
C ASN A 26 30.66 -19.00 10.95
N LYS A 27 31.49 -17.98 10.82
CA LYS A 27 31.05 -16.67 10.37
C LYS A 27 30.64 -16.87 8.92
N GLU A 28 29.46 -17.47 8.71
CA GLU A 28 28.74 -17.16 7.52
C GLU A 28 28.63 -15.63 7.53
N PRO A 29 29.17 -14.95 6.51
CA PRO A 29 29.00 -13.51 6.45
C PRO A 29 27.51 -13.29 6.56
N PHE A 30 27.07 -12.55 7.60
CA PHE A 30 25.74 -11.97 7.69
C PHE A 30 25.36 -11.65 6.26
N GLY A 31 24.25 -12.29 5.79
CA GLY A 31 23.86 -12.14 4.41
C GLY A 31 23.96 -10.67 4.09
N LYS A 32 24.80 -10.31 3.14
CA LYS A 32 24.78 -8.98 2.57
C LYS A 32 23.33 -8.79 2.21
N GLU A 33 22.62 -7.86 2.88
CA GLU A 33 21.43 -7.30 2.27
C GLU A 33 21.86 -6.96 0.86
N GLU A 34 21.47 -7.80 -0.10
CA GLU A 34 21.73 -7.55 -1.51
C GLU A 34 21.02 -6.24 -1.81
N VAL A 35 21.78 -5.17 -1.84
CA VAL A 35 21.32 -3.90 -2.38
C VAL A 35 20.85 -4.24 -3.79
N PRO A 36 19.55 -4.12 -4.11
CA PRO A 36 19.04 -4.51 -5.42
C PRO A 36 19.87 -3.81 -6.48
N GLN A 37 20.45 -4.57 -7.42
CA GLN A 37 21.12 -3.97 -8.57
C GLN A 37 20.08 -3.13 -9.33
N GLU A 38 20.46 -2.00 -9.89
CA GLU A 38 19.54 -1.12 -10.66
C GLU A 38 18.73 -1.86 -11.72
N ALA A 39 19.26 -2.95 -12.26
CA ALA A 39 18.58 -3.83 -13.20
C ALA A 39 17.34 -4.55 -12.62
N ASP A 40 17.26 -4.69 -11.28
CA ASP A 40 16.15 -5.37 -10.60
C ASP A 40 15.04 -4.42 -10.14
N LEU A 41 15.17 -3.13 -10.43
CA LEU A 41 14.20 -2.12 -10.08
C LEU A 41 13.28 -1.77 -11.26
N SER A 42 12.02 -1.48 -10.95
CA SER A 42 11.04 -0.93 -11.87
C SER A 42 10.59 0.44 -11.38
N ASN A 43 10.53 1.43 -12.28
CA ASN A 43 9.90 2.71 -11.98
C ASN A 43 8.38 2.53 -12.03
N VAL A 44 7.70 3.02 -11.01
CA VAL A 44 6.24 2.99 -10.90
C VAL A 44 5.72 4.38 -10.54
N ARG A 45 4.54 4.69 -11.04
CA ARG A 45 3.82 5.93 -10.72
C ARG A 45 2.83 5.63 -9.59
N ILE A 46 3.00 6.33 -8.47
CA ILE A 46 2.10 6.22 -7.33
C ILE A 46 1.33 7.52 -7.17
N TYR A 47 0.02 7.41 -7.03
CA TYR A 47 -0.90 8.55 -6.93
C TYR A 47 -1.39 8.69 -5.49
N TYR A 48 -0.84 9.65 -4.78
CA TYR A 48 -1.16 9.89 -3.37
C TYR A 48 -2.29 10.90 -3.21
N PRO A 49 -3.27 10.64 -2.34
CA PRO A 49 -4.26 11.66 -1.97
C PRO A 49 -3.58 12.80 -1.20
N LEU A 50 -3.75 14.01 -1.68
CA LEU A 50 -3.20 15.22 -1.07
C LEU A 50 -4.22 16.35 -1.15
N ARG A 51 -4.79 16.74 0.00
CA ARG A 51 -5.84 17.77 0.10
C ARG A 51 -7.04 17.43 -0.79
N ASP A 52 -7.20 18.12 -1.93
CA ASP A 52 -8.31 18.05 -2.87
C ASP A 52 -7.96 17.40 -4.22
N SER A 53 -6.76 16.85 -4.33
CA SER A 53 -6.23 16.30 -5.58
C SER A 53 -5.35 15.07 -5.35
N LEU A 54 -4.86 14.47 -6.45
CA LEU A 54 -3.85 13.44 -6.40
C LEU A 54 -2.47 14.02 -6.74
N LEU A 55 -1.48 13.68 -5.92
CA LEU A 55 -0.07 13.91 -6.19
C LEU A 55 0.53 12.65 -6.80
N MET A 56 1.05 12.74 -8.02
CA MET A 56 1.81 11.64 -8.63
C MET A 56 3.28 11.74 -8.25
N GLU A 57 3.83 10.64 -7.77
CA GLU A 57 5.25 10.46 -7.50
C GLU A 57 5.80 9.24 -8.24
N GLU A 58 6.97 9.37 -8.83
CA GLU A 58 7.71 8.22 -9.35
C GLU A 58 8.46 7.54 -8.20
N ARG A 59 8.28 6.22 -8.09
CA ARG A 59 8.93 5.37 -7.09
C ARG A 59 9.65 4.21 -7.76
N ARG A 60 10.71 3.74 -7.13
CA ARG A 60 11.41 2.53 -7.55
C ARG A 60 11.05 1.39 -6.64
N VAL A 61 10.49 0.33 -7.21
CA VAL A 61 10.14 -0.91 -6.51
C VAL A 61 10.91 -2.08 -7.11
N LYS A 62 11.15 -3.12 -6.33
CA LYS A 62 11.77 -4.34 -6.85
C LYS A 62 10.86 -4.94 -7.92
N ARG A 63 11.44 -5.26 -9.09
CA ARG A 63 10.73 -5.94 -10.17
C ARG A 63 10.18 -7.28 -9.68
N GLN A 64 8.94 -7.57 -10.01
CA GLN A 64 8.27 -8.78 -9.59
C GLN A 64 7.96 -9.68 -10.78
N PRO A 65 7.97 -11.02 -10.60
CA PRO A 65 7.82 -11.98 -11.70
C PRO A 65 6.39 -12.16 -12.19
N SER A 66 5.39 -11.62 -11.49
CA SER A 66 3.98 -11.73 -11.87
C SER A 66 3.20 -10.46 -11.56
N THR A 67 2.09 -10.26 -12.29
CA THR A 67 1.21 -9.09 -12.12
C THR A 67 0.68 -8.95 -10.69
N PRO A 68 0.17 -10.00 -10.00
CA PRO A 68 -0.26 -9.86 -8.60
C PRO A 68 0.86 -9.44 -7.65
N LEU A 69 2.07 -9.99 -7.81
CA LEU A 69 3.21 -9.60 -6.98
C LEU A 69 3.65 -8.17 -7.27
N MET A 70 3.60 -7.73 -8.54
CA MET A 70 3.91 -6.35 -8.88
C MET A 70 2.85 -5.39 -8.34
N ALA A 71 1.57 -5.76 -8.38
CA ALA A 71 0.49 -5.02 -7.74
C ALA A 71 0.70 -4.92 -6.22
N SER A 72 1.12 -6.01 -5.56
CA SER A 72 1.47 -5.99 -4.13
C SER A 72 2.56 -4.96 -3.83
N ALA A 73 3.65 -4.96 -4.61
CA ALA A 73 4.74 -4.01 -4.43
C ALA A 73 4.29 -2.54 -4.63
N ILE A 74 3.38 -2.28 -5.59
CA ILE A 74 2.81 -0.96 -5.83
C ILE A 74 1.94 -0.53 -4.64
N ILE A 75 1.06 -1.40 -4.14
CA ILE A 75 0.19 -1.08 -2.99
C ILE A 75 0.98 -0.92 -1.71
N GLU A 76 1.97 -1.75 -1.44
CA GLU A 76 2.86 -1.57 -0.30
C GLU A 76 3.59 -0.22 -0.35
N GLU A 77 4.04 0.20 -1.54
CA GLU A 77 4.66 1.51 -1.72
C GLU A 77 3.65 2.64 -1.52
N PHE A 78 2.42 2.51 -2.04
CA PHE A 78 1.32 3.45 -1.81
C PHE A 78 1.03 3.62 -0.31
N LEU A 79 0.96 2.53 0.45
CA LEU A 79 0.65 2.56 1.89
C LEU A 79 1.73 3.23 2.74
N LYS A 80 2.96 3.37 2.25
CA LYS A 80 4.03 4.14 2.93
C LYS A 80 3.74 5.65 2.92
N GLY A 81 2.89 6.11 2.02
CA GLY A 81 2.55 7.51 1.84
C GLY A 81 3.55 8.30 0.99
N PRO A 82 3.22 9.57 0.69
CA PRO A 82 4.06 10.45 -0.10
C PRO A 82 5.35 10.84 0.64
N LEU A 83 6.36 11.24 -0.11
CA LEU A 83 7.63 11.77 0.47
C LEU A 83 7.36 12.99 1.34
N MET A 84 6.49 13.88 0.88
CA MET A 84 5.98 15.01 1.68
C MET A 84 4.77 14.55 2.47
N LYS A 85 4.97 14.22 3.74
CA LYS A 85 3.92 13.66 4.62
C LYS A 85 2.80 14.64 5.02
N THR A 86 2.87 15.90 4.61
CA THR A 86 1.90 16.93 5.01
C THR A 86 0.62 16.81 4.18
N GLY A 87 -0.53 16.60 4.86
CA GLY A 87 -1.85 16.58 4.22
C GLY A 87 -2.23 15.26 3.52
N SER A 88 -1.47 14.19 3.72
CA SER A 88 -1.88 12.85 3.24
C SER A 88 -2.98 12.27 4.13
N VAL A 89 -3.98 11.64 3.51
CA VAL A 89 -5.12 10.99 4.18
C VAL A 89 -5.00 9.45 4.17
N ILE A 90 -3.78 8.92 4.02
CA ILE A 90 -3.58 7.47 4.09
C ILE A 90 -3.74 7.02 5.55
N PRO A 91 -4.68 6.08 5.82
CA PRO A 91 -4.94 5.61 7.19
C PRO A 91 -3.72 4.90 7.76
N GLY A 92 -3.23 5.38 8.89
CA GLY A 92 -2.04 4.81 9.55
C GLY A 92 -2.25 3.37 9.99
N GLY A 93 -1.20 2.55 9.88
CA GLY A 93 -1.23 1.14 10.30
C GLY A 93 -1.92 0.20 9.30
N THR A 94 -2.48 0.70 8.20
CA THR A 94 -3.04 -0.13 7.13
C THR A 94 -1.97 -1.05 6.56
N ARG A 95 -2.27 -2.35 6.47
CA ARG A 95 -1.41 -3.37 5.90
C ARG A 95 -2.07 -4.02 4.71
N LEU A 96 -1.28 -4.36 3.71
CA LEU A 96 -1.70 -5.25 2.64
C LEU A 96 -1.71 -6.69 3.17
N LEU A 97 -2.83 -7.38 3.04
CA LEU A 97 -2.96 -8.77 3.46
C LEU A 97 -2.81 -9.72 2.27
N ASN A 98 -3.43 -9.39 1.13
CA ASN A 98 -3.35 -10.22 -0.06
C ASN A 98 -3.64 -9.42 -1.34
N VAL A 99 -3.14 -9.91 -2.49
CA VAL A 99 -3.49 -9.45 -3.82
C VAL A 99 -3.65 -10.64 -4.76
N PHE A 100 -4.74 -10.69 -5.49
CA PHE A 100 -4.97 -11.72 -6.50
C PHE A 100 -5.82 -11.19 -7.67
N ILE A 101 -5.78 -11.87 -8.80
CA ILE A 101 -6.58 -11.55 -9.98
C ILE A 101 -7.66 -12.61 -10.13
N GLY A 102 -8.92 -12.18 -10.22
CA GLY A 102 -10.07 -13.03 -10.53
C GLY A 102 -10.07 -13.48 -12.00
N LYS A 103 -10.89 -14.47 -12.32
CA LYS A 103 -11.07 -14.94 -13.70
C LYS A 103 -11.69 -13.88 -14.62
N ASP A 104 -12.33 -12.89 -14.05
CA ASP A 104 -12.93 -11.72 -14.70
C ASP A 104 -11.94 -10.59 -15.01
N GLY A 105 -10.64 -10.79 -14.69
CA GLY A 105 -9.61 -9.77 -14.88
C GLY A 105 -9.59 -8.68 -13.80
N ILE A 106 -10.42 -8.80 -12.76
CA ILE A 106 -10.47 -7.85 -11.65
C ILE A 106 -9.32 -8.16 -10.69
N LEU A 107 -8.59 -7.12 -10.30
CA LEU A 107 -7.57 -7.21 -9.25
C LEU A 107 -8.22 -6.98 -7.88
N TYR A 108 -8.12 -7.97 -7.01
CA TYR A 108 -8.60 -7.92 -5.64
C TYR A 108 -7.45 -7.53 -4.71
N ILE A 109 -7.66 -6.50 -3.91
CA ILE A 109 -6.71 -5.99 -2.91
C ILE A 109 -7.33 -6.15 -1.54
N ASP A 110 -6.76 -6.99 -0.70
CA ASP A 110 -7.23 -7.22 0.66
C ASP A 110 -6.38 -6.44 1.66
N LEU A 111 -7.01 -5.55 2.41
CA LEU A 111 -6.38 -4.66 3.38
C LEU A 111 -6.78 -5.06 4.81
N SER A 112 -5.92 -4.74 5.79
CA SER A 112 -6.27 -4.89 7.20
C SER A 112 -7.37 -3.89 7.61
N ASP A 113 -8.15 -4.23 8.64
CA ASP A 113 -9.24 -3.39 9.16
C ASP A 113 -8.76 -2.02 9.70
N ASP A 114 -7.46 -1.82 9.84
CA ASP A 114 -6.87 -0.53 10.19
C ASP A 114 -7.20 0.56 9.15
N VAL A 115 -7.41 0.17 7.88
CA VAL A 115 -7.85 1.09 6.82
C VAL A 115 -9.17 1.77 7.16
N ARG A 116 -10.10 1.05 7.77
CA ARG A 116 -11.41 1.54 8.18
C ARG A 116 -11.36 2.23 9.55
N ARG A 117 -10.71 1.57 10.52
CA ARG A 117 -10.62 2.09 11.90
C ARG A 117 -9.87 3.40 12.01
N ASN A 118 -8.85 3.59 11.20
CA ASN A 118 -7.98 4.76 11.25
C ASN A 118 -8.26 5.76 10.14
N PHE A 119 -9.30 5.53 9.32
CA PHE A 119 -9.72 6.50 8.32
C PHE A 119 -10.25 7.76 9.01
N GLN A 120 -9.63 8.90 8.69
CA GLN A 120 -10.01 10.22 9.23
C GLN A 120 -10.14 11.19 8.06
N GLY A 121 -11.25 11.13 7.36
CA GLY A 121 -11.48 11.98 6.20
C GLY A 121 -12.96 12.11 5.89
N ASP A 122 -13.29 13.11 5.08
CA ASP A 122 -14.61 13.31 4.49
C ASP A 122 -14.78 12.48 3.21
N GLY A 123 -15.87 12.69 2.50
CA GLY A 123 -16.17 11.99 1.26
C GLY A 123 -15.16 12.26 0.15
N LEU A 124 -14.58 13.46 0.09
CA LEU A 124 -13.53 13.77 -0.89
C LEU A 124 -12.22 13.02 -0.56
N ALA A 125 -11.85 12.98 0.71
CA ALA A 125 -10.67 12.24 1.17
C ALA A 125 -10.82 10.73 0.90
N GLU A 126 -12.01 10.14 1.14
CA GLU A 126 -12.30 8.74 0.84
C GLU A 126 -12.21 8.48 -0.67
N LEU A 127 -12.82 9.34 -1.50
CA LEU A 127 -12.72 9.26 -2.95
C LEU A 127 -11.27 9.31 -3.44
N LEU A 128 -10.49 10.28 -2.95
CA LEU A 128 -9.10 10.44 -3.37
C LEU A 128 -8.21 9.27 -2.93
N PHE A 129 -8.49 8.69 -1.78
CA PHE A 129 -7.79 7.48 -1.33
C PHE A 129 -8.08 6.29 -2.26
N LEU A 130 -9.34 6.05 -2.60
CA LEU A 130 -9.74 4.99 -3.53
C LEU A 130 -9.20 5.23 -4.94
N LYS A 131 -9.28 6.48 -5.41
CA LYS A 131 -8.75 6.88 -6.71
C LYS A 131 -7.23 6.76 -6.76
N GLY A 132 -6.53 7.08 -5.68
CA GLY A 132 -5.08 6.91 -5.58
C GLY A 132 -4.67 5.44 -5.73
N ILE A 133 -5.34 4.51 -5.06
CA ILE A 133 -5.13 3.07 -5.25
C ILE A 133 -5.40 2.67 -6.71
N TYR A 134 -6.57 3.05 -7.24
CA TYR A 134 -7.00 2.71 -8.59
C TYR A 134 -5.99 3.19 -9.64
N GLU A 135 -5.66 4.47 -9.65
CA GLU A 135 -4.71 5.07 -10.60
C GLU A 135 -3.30 4.48 -10.46
N SER A 136 -2.85 4.19 -9.24
CA SER A 136 -1.55 3.55 -9.03
C SER A 136 -1.49 2.15 -9.62
N ILE A 137 -2.58 1.41 -9.66
CA ILE A 137 -2.64 0.09 -10.30
C ILE A 137 -2.76 0.22 -11.82
N ILE A 138 -3.78 0.93 -12.30
CA ILE A 138 -4.12 0.96 -13.73
C ILE A 138 -3.04 1.65 -14.58
N SER A 139 -2.34 2.64 -14.03
CA SER A 139 -1.28 3.34 -14.76
C SER A 139 0.03 2.53 -14.90
N ASN A 140 0.21 1.48 -14.11
CA ASN A 140 1.45 0.70 -14.10
C ASN A 140 1.27 -0.74 -14.62
N LEU A 141 0.05 -1.29 -14.58
CA LEU A 141 -0.20 -2.68 -14.93
C LEU A 141 -1.18 -2.78 -16.10
N SER A 142 -0.82 -3.58 -17.09
CA SER A 142 -1.70 -3.90 -18.21
C SER A 142 -2.51 -5.17 -17.93
N GLY A 143 -3.67 -5.30 -18.58
CA GLY A 143 -4.52 -6.49 -18.47
C GLY A 143 -5.33 -6.57 -17.17
N ILE A 144 -5.44 -5.47 -16.42
CA ILE A 144 -6.35 -5.32 -15.29
C ILE A 144 -7.59 -4.58 -15.78
N GLU A 145 -8.75 -5.23 -15.67
CA GLU A 145 -10.04 -4.66 -16.10
C GLU A 145 -10.61 -3.67 -15.08
N ASP A 146 -10.44 -3.98 -13.79
CA ASP A 146 -10.89 -3.15 -12.67
C ASP A 146 -10.16 -3.55 -11.38
N VAL A 147 -10.40 -2.80 -10.30
CA VAL A 147 -9.86 -3.03 -8.96
C VAL A 147 -10.98 -3.18 -7.95
N LYS A 148 -10.94 -4.21 -7.12
CA LYS A 148 -11.87 -4.47 -6.02
C LYS A 148 -11.13 -4.46 -4.69
N ILE A 149 -11.67 -3.75 -3.70
CA ILE A 149 -11.11 -3.73 -2.35
C ILE A 149 -11.87 -4.71 -1.45
N LEU A 150 -11.11 -5.44 -0.65
CA LEU A 150 -11.59 -6.26 0.46
C LEU A 150 -10.96 -5.75 1.76
N VAL A 151 -11.60 -6.03 2.88
CA VAL A 151 -11.06 -5.77 4.22
C VAL A 151 -11.20 -7.05 5.05
N GLU A 152 -10.06 -7.57 5.52
CA GLU A 152 -9.98 -8.87 6.22
C GLU A 152 -10.68 -9.99 5.42
N GLY A 153 -10.46 -10.02 4.09
CA GLY A 153 -11.04 -10.99 3.18
C GLY A 153 -12.54 -10.80 2.90
N LYS A 154 -13.15 -9.69 3.31
CA LYS A 154 -14.59 -9.44 3.21
C LYS A 154 -14.89 -8.22 2.36
N GLU A 155 -16.01 -8.27 1.64
CA GLU A 155 -16.59 -7.08 1.04
C GLU A 155 -17.18 -6.19 2.14
N ILE A 156 -16.92 -4.91 2.06
CA ILE A 156 -17.49 -3.90 2.96
C ILE A 156 -18.13 -2.78 2.15
N GLU A 157 -19.03 -2.03 2.76
CA GLU A 157 -19.76 -0.96 2.07
C GLU A 157 -18.87 0.25 1.77
N SER A 158 -18.08 0.70 2.75
CA SER A 158 -17.21 1.87 2.63
C SER A 158 -16.13 1.85 3.71
N PHE A 159 -15.12 2.72 3.60
CA PHE A 159 -14.15 2.96 4.69
C PHE A 159 -14.67 4.00 5.68
N GLY A 160 -15.09 5.17 5.18
CA GLY A 160 -15.55 6.31 5.95
C GLY A 160 -17.05 6.57 5.90
N GLY A 161 -17.81 5.74 5.19
CA GLY A 161 -19.27 5.88 5.07
C GLY A 161 -19.75 6.75 3.91
N HIS A 162 -18.86 7.19 3.01
CA HIS A 162 -19.22 8.13 1.94
C HIS A 162 -19.18 7.50 0.54
N MET A 163 -18.19 6.64 0.27
CA MET A 163 -17.98 6.02 -1.03
C MET A 163 -18.25 4.52 -0.97
N SER A 164 -19.16 4.04 -1.84
CA SER A 164 -19.43 2.60 -1.91
C SER A 164 -18.28 1.86 -2.59
N ILE A 165 -17.79 0.81 -1.94
CA ILE A 165 -16.78 -0.12 -2.43
C ILE A 165 -17.29 -1.57 -2.53
N LEU A 166 -18.63 -1.74 -2.46
CA LEU A 166 -19.27 -3.04 -2.69
C LEU A 166 -19.02 -3.60 -4.10
N TYR A 167 -18.73 -2.72 -5.05
CA TYR A 167 -18.44 -3.05 -6.44
C TYR A 167 -17.00 -2.66 -6.79
N PRO A 168 -16.44 -3.15 -7.92
CA PRO A 168 -15.16 -2.69 -8.43
C PRO A 168 -15.11 -1.18 -8.63
N LEU A 169 -13.94 -0.59 -8.44
CA LEU A 169 -13.76 0.85 -8.21
C LEU A 169 -13.98 1.74 -9.44
N LYS A 170 -13.83 1.22 -10.66
CA LYS A 170 -13.91 2.00 -11.91
C LYS A 170 -15.11 2.94 -11.95
N ASN A 171 -16.28 2.42 -11.64
CA ASN A 171 -17.50 3.22 -11.63
C ASN A 171 -17.52 4.22 -10.48
N THR A 172 -17.09 3.83 -9.29
CA THR A 172 -17.03 4.70 -8.11
C THR A 172 -16.13 5.90 -8.34
N VAL A 173 -14.92 5.70 -8.89
CA VAL A 173 -13.96 6.78 -9.12
C VAL A 173 -14.30 7.65 -10.35
N SER A 174 -15.09 7.13 -11.30
CA SER A 174 -15.50 7.84 -12.53
C SER A 174 -16.75 8.69 -12.36
N VAL A 175 -17.77 8.21 -11.64
CA VAL A 175 -19.06 8.88 -11.48
C VAL A 175 -18.94 10.20 -10.72
N THR A 176 -18.05 10.28 -9.76
CA THR A 176 -17.89 11.47 -8.92
C THR A 176 -17.31 12.66 -9.69
N LEU A 177 -16.47 12.44 -10.69
CA LEU A 177 -15.95 13.50 -11.57
C LEU A 177 -17.05 14.11 -12.45
N ASN A 178 -18.01 13.29 -12.91
CA ASN A 178 -19.10 13.75 -13.76
C ASN A 178 -20.22 14.50 -12.99
N LYS A 179 -20.39 14.21 -11.69
CA LYS A 179 -21.41 14.88 -10.87
C LYS A 179 -21.00 16.31 -10.52
N GLY A 180 -19.74 16.55 -10.17
CA GLY A 180 -19.22 17.91 -9.91
C GLY A 180 -19.30 18.81 -11.13
N MET A 181 -18.99 18.27 -12.34
CA MET A 181 -19.08 19.04 -13.58
C MET A 181 -20.52 19.38 -13.99
N LYS A 182 -21.49 18.51 -13.73
CA LYS A 182 -22.90 18.79 -14.04
C LYS A 182 -23.52 19.82 -13.10
N ASP A 183 -23.16 19.78 -11.84
CA ASP A 183 -23.67 20.73 -10.85
C ASP A 183 -23.11 22.15 -11.10
N GLU A 184 -21.87 22.30 -11.59
CA GLU A 184 -21.31 23.57 -12.02
C GLU A 184 -21.95 24.12 -13.30
N GLU A 185 -22.23 23.30 -14.30
CA GLU A 185 -22.92 23.71 -15.53
C GLU A 185 -24.37 24.15 -15.26
N GLU A 186 -25.06 23.48 -14.35
CA GLU A 186 -26.45 23.82 -13.99
C GLU A 186 -26.52 25.11 -13.18
N VAL A 187 -25.54 25.37 -12.31
CA VAL A 187 -25.43 26.65 -11.55
C VAL A 187 -25.08 27.81 -12.47
N VAL A 188 -24.21 27.60 -13.46
CA VAL A 188 -23.88 28.64 -14.46
C VAL A 188 -25.07 28.96 -15.35
N LYS A 189 -25.85 27.94 -15.81
CA LYS A 189 -27.08 28.16 -16.58
C LYS A 189 -28.14 28.92 -15.81
N ARG A 190 -28.36 28.62 -14.52
CA ARG A 190 -29.33 29.33 -13.68
C ARG A 190 -28.95 30.79 -13.42
N LYS A 191 -27.65 31.11 -13.34
CA LYS A 191 -27.16 32.50 -13.22
C LYS A 191 -27.23 33.29 -14.54
N GLY A 192 -27.15 32.62 -15.68
CA GLY A 192 -27.27 33.25 -17.00
C GLY A 192 -28.71 33.66 -17.33
N ASP A 193 -29.72 32.90 -16.88
CA ASP A 193 -31.14 33.15 -17.20
C ASP A 193 -31.81 34.21 -16.29
N SER A 194 -31.20 34.54 -15.14
CA SER A 194 -31.71 35.55 -14.22
C SER A 194 -31.28 37.00 -14.56
N GLY A 195 -30.47 37.19 -15.61
CA GLY A 195 -29.94 38.51 -15.99
C GLY A 195 -30.68 39.22 -17.15
N SER A 196 -31.72 38.62 -17.76
CA SER A 196 -32.35 39.16 -18.97
C SER A 196 -33.82 39.59 -18.81
N SER A 197 -34.26 39.99 -17.62
CA SER A 197 -35.61 40.46 -17.42
C SER A 197 -35.63 41.76 -16.59
N ASN A 198 -35.07 42.85 -17.12
CA ASN A 198 -35.45 44.20 -16.73
C ASN A 198 -35.00 45.16 -17.84
N GLY A 199 -35.95 45.47 -18.73
CA GLY A 199 -35.74 46.48 -19.78
C GLY A 199 -36.97 46.63 -20.69
N GLN A 200 -38.06 47.12 -20.14
CA GLN A 200 -39.05 47.96 -20.83
C GLN A 200 -39.89 48.75 -19.79
#